data_94a649ac81107030d0c3efb96a0792c8
#
_entry.id   94a649ac81107030d0c3efb96a0792c8
#
_cell.length_a   1.000
_cell.length_b   1.000
_cell.length_c   1.000
_cell.angle_alpha   90.00
_cell.angle_beta   90.00
_cell.angle_gamma   90.00
#
_symmetry.space_group_name_H-M   'P 1'
#
loop_
_entity.id
_entity.type
_entity.pdbx_description
1 polymer ?
#
loop_
_entity_poly.entity_id
_entity_poly.type
_entity_poly.pdbx_seq_one_letter_code
_entity_poly.pdbx_strand_id
1 'polypeptide(L)'
;MIEIKKLPHSTVELRGELSAAVFESFRASALHTLGEKVRIPGFRPGHIPPTVLTRELSEETVLRRMAELALNQEYPKFLAENKFDALGRPSVSLTKIAAGNPLGFVITTAVHPEIKLPDYRALAHEALATNVKVKPSSEGLTLTVTSGEGEP
;
A
#
# COMPACT_ATOMS: atom_id res chain seq x y z
N MET A 1 -15.25 3.82 8.43
CA MET A 1 -15.11 2.35 8.54
C MET A 1 -14.09 1.90 7.50
N ILE A 2 -13.11 1.09 7.89
CA ILE A 2 -12.07 0.63 6.96
C ILE A 2 -12.17 -0.88 6.87
N GLU A 3 -12.27 -1.40 5.68
CA GLU A 3 -12.29 -2.83 5.38
C GLU A 3 -10.93 -3.24 4.82
N ILE A 4 -10.33 -4.28 5.41
CA ILE A 4 -9.00 -4.76 5.06
C ILE A 4 -9.14 -6.11 4.38
N LYS A 5 -8.67 -6.23 3.15
CA LYS A 5 -8.64 -7.48 2.40
C LYS A 5 -7.20 -7.86 2.06
N LYS A 6 -6.77 -9.02 2.55
CA LYS A 6 -5.46 -9.60 2.16
C LYS A 6 -5.59 -10.23 0.77
N LEU A 7 -4.73 -9.81 -0.14
CA LEU A 7 -4.63 -10.34 -1.50
C LEU A 7 -3.41 -11.28 -1.61
N PRO A 8 -3.33 -12.13 -2.63
CA PRO A 8 -2.15 -12.93 -2.91
C PRO A 8 -0.92 -12.02 -3.14
N HIS A 9 0.29 -12.60 -3.07
CA HIS A 9 1.57 -11.92 -3.25
C HIS A 9 1.85 -10.82 -2.20
N SER A 10 1.49 -11.06 -0.93
CA SER A 10 1.74 -10.13 0.18
C SER A 10 1.22 -8.71 -0.07
N THR A 11 0.09 -8.62 -0.75
CA THR A 11 -0.59 -7.36 -1.05
C THR A 11 -1.82 -7.20 -0.16
N VAL A 12 -2.04 -5.99 0.34
CA VAL A 12 -3.22 -5.65 1.15
C VAL A 12 -4.01 -4.56 0.45
N GLU A 13 -5.31 -4.76 0.34
CA GLU A 13 -6.27 -3.78 -0.14
C GLU A 13 -7.02 -3.20 1.06
N LEU A 14 -6.91 -1.89 1.21
CA LEU A 14 -7.61 -1.10 2.23
C LEU A 14 -8.76 -0.36 1.54
N ARG A 15 -9.99 -0.69 1.89
CA ARG A 15 -11.17 0.03 1.45
C ARG A 15 -11.72 0.84 2.60
N GLY A 16 -11.97 2.10 2.37
CA GLY A 16 -12.49 2.96 3.42
C GLY A 16 -13.24 4.16 2.90
N GLU A 17 -13.95 4.79 3.84
CA GLU A 17 -14.61 6.05 3.62
C GLU A 17 -14.14 7.04 4.70
N LEU A 18 -13.69 8.23 4.26
CA LEU A 18 -13.42 9.36 5.14
C LEU A 18 -14.69 10.17 5.30
N SER A 19 -14.99 10.60 6.53
CA SER A 19 -16.17 11.43 6.79
C SER A 19 -16.07 12.76 6.04
N ALA A 20 -17.20 13.29 5.62
CA ALA A 20 -17.29 14.55 4.90
C ALA A 20 -16.64 15.70 5.70
N ALA A 21 -16.82 15.73 7.03
CA ALA A 21 -16.24 16.77 7.89
C ALA A 21 -14.70 16.76 7.87
N VAL A 22 -14.08 15.58 7.93
CA VAL A 22 -12.60 15.43 7.83
C VAL A 22 -12.15 15.81 6.41
N PHE A 23 -12.87 15.36 5.39
CA PHE A 23 -12.53 15.65 3.99
C PHE A 23 -12.59 17.16 3.70
N GLU A 24 -13.64 17.87 4.17
CA GLU A 24 -13.79 19.33 3.99
C GLU A 24 -12.69 20.12 4.71
N SER A 25 -12.14 19.64 5.82
CA SER A 25 -11.05 20.33 6.52
C SER A 25 -9.81 20.52 5.64
N PHE A 26 -9.61 19.67 4.63
CA PHE A 26 -8.50 19.76 3.68
C PHE A 26 -8.69 20.79 2.57
N ARG A 27 -9.89 21.40 2.45
CA ARG A 27 -10.20 22.35 1.37
C ARG A 27 -9.28 23.57 1.38
N ALA A 28 -9.05 24.15 2.54
CA ALA A 28 -8.17 25.32 2.65
C ALA A 28 -6.73 24.97 2.24
N SER A 29 -6.21 23.84 2.70
CA SER A 29 -4.87 23.35 2.36
C SER A 29 -4.73 22.99 0.88
N ALA A 30 -5.77 22.41 0.28
CA ALA A 30 -5.80 22.10 -1.14
C ALA A 30 -5.76 23.35 -2.01
N LEU A 31 -6.58 24.34 -1.69
CA LEU A 31 -6.60 25.65 -2.38
C LEU A 31 -5.25 26.36 -2.27
N HIS A 32 -4.63 26.35 -1.07
CA HIS A 32 -3.30 26.93 -0.88
C HIS A 32 -2.26 26.26 -1.80
N THR A 33 -2.19 24.93 -1.76
CA THR A 33 -1.23 24.17 -2.58
C THR A 33 -1.47 24.32 -4.08
N LEU A 34 -2.73 24.43 -4.50
CA LEU A 34 -3.07 24.69 -5.91
C LEU A 34 -2.70 26.12 -6.30
N GLY A 35 -2.90 27.09 -5.40
CA GLY A 35 -2.55 28.49 -5.62
C GLY A 35 -1.05 28.71 -5.83
N GLU A 36 -0.19 27.87 -5.26
CA GLU A 36 1.26 27.92 -5.50
C GLU A 36 1.66 27.41 -6.89
N LYS A 37 0.89 26.45 -7.43
CA LYS A 37 1.20 25.79 -8.70
C LYS A 37 0.54 26.47 -9.92
N VAL A 38 -0.62 27.07 -9.72
CA VAL A 38 -1.40 27.68 -10.80
C VAL A 38 -0.93 29.10 -11.04
N ARG A 39 -0.79 29.46 -12.31
CA ARG A 39 -0.50 30.83 -12.73
C ARG A 39 -1.77 31.45 -13.30
N ILE A 40 -2.30 32.44 -12.61
CA ILE A 40 -3.46 33.22 -13.05
C ILE A 40 -2.96 34.61 -13.48
N PRO A 41 -3.31 35.10 -14.68
CA PRO A 41 -2.94 36.45 -15.12
C PRO A 41 -3.38 37.50 -14.09
N GLY A 42 -2.49 38.42 -13.74
CA GLY A 42 -2.76 39.48 -12.75
C GLY A 42 -2.48 39.10 -11.28
N PHE A 43 -2.13 37.85 -10.97
CA PHE A 43 -1.79 37.43 -9.62
C PHE A 43 -0.40 36.80 -9.54
N ARG A 44 0.29 37.07 -8.43
CA ARG A 44 1.57 36.40 -8.13
C ARG A 44 1.30 34.96 -7.64
N PRO A 45 2.02 33.94 -8.13
CA PRO A 45 1.90 32.57 -7.61
C PRO A 45 2.01 32.55 -6.06
N GLY A 46 1.12 31.80 -5.39
CA GLY A 46 1.05 31.73 -3.93
C GLY A 46 0.29 32.86 -3.24
N HIS A 47 -0.12 33.91 -3.94
CA HIS A 47 -0.83 35.08 -3.38
C HIS A 47 -2.19 35.28 -4.06
N ILE A 48 -2.78 34.22 -4.56
CA ILE A 48 -4.07 34.22 -5.21
C ILE A 48 -5.17 34.05 -4.17
N PRO A 49 -6.17 34.96 -4.08
CA PRO A 49 -7.28 34.79 -3.15
C PRO A 49 -8.04 33.47 -3.39
N PRO A 50 -8.49 32.76 -2.34
CA PRO A 50 -9.24 31.51 -2.48
C PRO A 50 -10.50 31.64 -3.35
N THR A 51 -11.16 32.79 -3.32
CA THR A 51 -12.35 33.08 -4.14
C THR A 51 -12.07 33.11 -5.62
N VAL A 52 -10.87 33.55 -6.02
CA VAL A 52 -10.44 33.54 -7.42
C VAL A 52 -10.06 32.11 -7.83
N LEU A 53 -9.36 31.39 -6.95
CA LEU A 53 -8.99 29.99 -7.21
C LEU A 53 -10.22 29.09 -7.40
N THR A 54 -11.25 29.23 -6.57
CA THR A 54 -12.50 28.47 -6.72
C THR A 54 -13.28 28.81 -7.98
N ARG A 55 -13.10 29.98 -8.52
CA ARG A 55 -13.74 30.40 -9.77
C ARG A 55 -13.00 29.92 -11.01
N GLU A 56 -11.68 29.94 -10.98
CA GLU A 56 -10.83 29.59 -12.10
C GLU A 56 -10.51 28.09 -12.18
N LEU A 57 -10.49 27.40 -11.03
CA LEU A 57 -10.25 25.96 -10.96
C LEU A 57 -11.58 25.20 -10.99
N SER A 58 -11.59 24.10 -11.73
CA SER A 58 -12.75 23.20 -11.67
C SER A 58 -12.85 22.57 -10.27
N GLU A 59 -14.07 22.43 -9.79
CA GLU A 59 -14.32 21.83 -8.48
C GLU A 59 -13.73 20.42 -8.38
N GLU A 60 -13.75 19.67 -9.48
CA GLU A 60 -13.11 18.35 -9.56
C GLU A 60 -11.61 18.40 -9.24
N THR A 61 -10.89 19.41 -9.74
CA THR A 61 -9.44 19.58 -9.47
C THR A 61 -9.19 19.84 -8.00
N VAL A 62 -10.03 20.67 -7.36
CA VAL A 62 -9.95 20.96 -5.94
C VAL A 62 -10.24 19.70 -5.12
N LEU A 63 -11.33 19.00 -5.42
CA LEU A 63 -11.70 17.76 -4.72
C LEU A 63 -10.63 16.67 -4.86
N ARG A 64 -10.04 16.51 -6.03
CA ARG A 64 -8.95 15.56 -6.26
C ARG A 64 -7.72 15.90 -5.41
N ARG A 65 -7.37 17.18 -5.33
CA ARG A 65 -6.26 17.63 -4.47
C ARG A 65 -6.55 17.46 -2.99
N MET A 66 -7.78 17.73 -2.56
CA MET A 66 -8.23 17.45 -1.19
C MET A 66 -8.07 15.96 -0.86
N ALA A 67 -8.49 15.07 -1.78
CA ALA A 67 -8.35 13.62 -1.59
C ALA A 67 -6.89 13.18 -1.47
N GLU A 68 -5.98 13.70 -2.31
CA GLU A 68 -4.56 13.43 -2.21
C GLU A 68 -3.98 13.83 -0.85
N LEU A 69 -4.29 15.04 -0.37
CA LEU A 69 -3.81 15.53 0.92
C LEU A 69 -4.38 14.72 2.09
N ALA A 70 -5.68 14.43 2.05
CA ALA A 70 -6.35 13.64 3.07
C ALA A 70 -5.75 12.23 3.17
N LEU A 71 -5.57 11.56 2.04
CA LEU A 71 -5.00 10.21 2.01
C LEU A 71 -3.53 10.19 2.42
N ASN A 72 -2.74 11.18 2.01
CA ASN A 72 -1.34 11.28 2.44
C ASN A 72 -1.20 11.45 3.97
N GLN A 73 -2.15 12.08 4.62
CA GLN A 73 -2.16 12.25 6.07
C GLN A 73 -2.73 11.05 6.81
N GLU A 74 -3.80 10.45 6.29
CA GLU A 74 -4.50 9.35 6.96
C GLU A 74 -3.86 7.98 6.70
N TYR A 75 -3.23 7.79 5.53
CA TYR A 75 -2.60 6.52 5.17
C TYR A 75 -1.54 6.03 6.17
N PRO A 76 -0.59 6.86 6.64
CA PRO A 76 0.38 6.42 7.66
C PRO A 76 -0.29 6.02 8.98
N LYS A 77 -1.38 6.68 9.37
CA LYS A 77 -2.13 6.33 10.57
C LYS A 77 -2.78 4.95 10.42
N PHE A 78 -3.38 4.67 9.27
CA PHE A 78 -3.98 3.37 8.98
C PHE A 78 -2.96 2.22 9.01
N LEU A 79 -1.76 2.46 8.49
CA LEU A 79 -0.68 1.49 8.56
C LEU A 79 -0.24 1.23 10.02
N ALA A 80 -0.08 2.30 10.80
CA ALA A 80 0.34 2.21 12.20
C ALA A 80 -0.72 1.48 13.07
N GLU A 81 -2.00 1.79 12.90
CA GLU A 81 -3.11 1.16 13.63
C GLU A 81 -3.18 -0.35 13.35
N ASN A 82 -2.92 -0.76 12.11
CA ASN A 82 -3.00 -2.16 11.69
C ASN A 82 -1.65 -2.88 11.72
N LYS A 83 -0.58 -2.21 12.16
CA LYS A 83 0.79 -2.75 12.24
C LYS A 83 1.27 -3.36 10.91
N PHE A 84 0.90 -2.74 9.80
CA PHE A 84 1.39 -3.14 8.49
C PHE A 84 2.69 -2.41 8.16
N ASP A 85 3.69 -3.19 7.77
CA ASP A 85 4.93 -2.66 7.21
C ASP A 85 4.79 -2.61 5.68
N ALA A 86 4.47 -1.42 5.17
CA ALA A 86 4.20 -1.21 3.75
C ALA A 86 5.51 -1.07 2.97
N LEU A 87 5.60 -1.80 1.87
CA LEU A 87 6.72 -1.78 0.95
C LEU A 87 6.38 -0.93 -0.28
N GLY A 88 7.13 0.16 -0.46
CA GLY A 88 7.01 1.01 -1.64
C GLY A 88 5.82 1.98 -1.61
N ARG A 89 5.43 2.44 -2.80
CA ARG A 89 4.33 3.40 -2.96
C ARG A 89 2.99 2.69 -3.09
N PRO A 90 1.95 3.12 -2.35
CA PRO A 90 0.62 2.58 -2.50
C PRO A 90 -0.01 2.98 -3.84
N SER A 91 -0.81 2.09 -4.40
CA SER A 91 -1.72 2.43 -5.50
C SER A 91 -3.05 2.89 -4.90
N VAL A 92 -3.47 4.10 -5.24
CA VAL A 92 -4.68 4.72 -4.72
C VAL A 92 -5.71 4.86 -5.81
N SER A 93 -6.92 4.35 -5.58
CA SER A 93 -8.08 4.51 -6.44
C SER A 93 -9.21 5.18 -5.66
N LEU A 94 -9.76 6.26 -6.21
CA LEU A 94 -10.89 6.97 -5.63
C LEU A 94 -12.19 6.36 -6.17
N THR A 95 -13.07 5.92 -5.28
CA THR A 95 -14.36 5.29 -5.67
C THR A 95 -15.50 6.28 -5.66
N LYS A 96 -15.51 7.20 -4.68
CA LYS A 96 -16.51 8.24 -4.56
C LYS A 96 -15.81 9.55 -4.22
N ILE A 97 -16.03 10.56 -5.05
CA ILE A 97 -15.52 11.91 -4.83
C ILE A 97 -16.62 12.90 -5.16
N ALA A 98 -17.16 13.59 -4.16
CA ALA A 98 -18.14 14.65 -4.33
C ALA A 98 -18.09 15.60 -3.14
N ALA A 99 -18.39 16.88 -3.40
CA ALA A 99 -18.45 17.90 -2.35
C ALA A 99 -19.56 17.55 -1.33
N GLY A 100 -19.26 17.72 -0.05
CA GLY A 100 -20.21 17.45 1.04
C GLY A 100 -20.49 15.96 1.31
N ASN A 101 -19.92 15.05 0.55
CA ASN A 101 -20.07 13.60 0.74
C ASN A 101 -18.80 12.97 1.32
N PRO A 102 -18.91 11.79 1.95
CA PRO A 102 -17.75 11.06 2.39
C PRO A 102 -16.88 10.63 1.19
N LEU A 103 -15.56 10.74 1.34
CA LEU A 103 -14.60 10.31 0.34
C LEU A 103 -14.43 8.79 0.39
N GLY A 104 -14.84 8.09 -0.65
CA GLY A 104 -14.57 6.65 -0.81
C GLY A 104 -13.24 6.40 -1.51
N PHE A 105 -12.42 5.53 -0.94
CA PHE A 105 -11.11 5.19 -1.48
C PHE A 105 -10.79 3.70 -1.38
N VAL A 106 -9.91 3.25 -2.26
CA VAL A 106 -9.29 1.93 -2.23
C VAL A 106 -7.79 2.12 -2.37
N ILE A 107 -7.04 1.65 -1.39
CA ILE A 107 -5.58 1.70 -1.39
C ILE A 107 -5.05 0.28 -1.46
N THR A 108 -4.22 0.00 -2.46
CA THR A 108 -3.54 -1.28 -2.60
C THR A 108 -2.06 -1.09 -2.34
N THR A 109 -1.52 -1.80 -1.37
CA THR A 109 -0.11 -1.73 -0.99
C THR A 109 0.49 -3.11 -0.79
N ALA A 110 1.75 -3.27 -1.17
CA ALA A 110 2.53 -4.44 -0.80
C ALA A 110 2.98 -4.30 0.66
N VAL A 111 2.89 -5.39 1.42
CA VAL A 111 3.31 -5.43 2.82
C VAL A 111 4.35 -6.52 3.01
N HIS A 112 5.17 -6.38 4.05
CA HIS A 112 6.12 -7.42 4.41
C HIS A 112 5.35 -8.70 4.80
N PRO A 113 5.63 -9.86 4.17
CA PRO A 113 4.96 -11.11 4.50
C PRO A 113 5.34 -11.59 5.90
N GLU A 114 4.34 -11.98 6.68
CA GLU A 114 4.58 -12.67 7.94
C GLU A 114 4.94 -14.15 7.64
N ILE A 115 6.25 -14.44 7.61
CA ILE A 115 6.75 -15.77 7.31
C ILE A 115 6.78 -16.59 8.61
N LYS A 116 5.90 -17.57 8.71
CA LYS A 116 6.00 -18.61 9.74
C LYS A 116 7.00 -19.64 9.29
N LEU A 117 8.19 -19.63 9.87
CA LEU A 117 9.19 -20.65 9.58
C LEU A 117 8.68 -22.01 10.12
N PRO A 118 8.74 -23.07 9.31
CA PRO A 118 8.52 -24.43 9.82
C PRO A 118 9.64 -24.78 10.81
N ASP A 119 9.42 -25.83 11.61
CA ASP A 119 10.47 -26.34 12.48
C ASP A 119 11.59 -26.96 11.63
N TYR A 120 12.54 -26.09 11.25
CA TYR A 120 13.69 -26.48 10.40
C TYR A 120 14.60 -27.50 11.10
N ARG A 121 14.57 -27.60 12.45
CA ARG A 121 15.31 -28.59 13.19
C ARG A 121 14.70 -29.97 13.01
N ALA A 122 13.37 -30.07 13.10
CA ALA A 122 12.66 -31.32 12.82
C ALA A 122 12.89 -31.78 11.37
N LEU A 123 12.79 -30.86 10.40
CA LEU A 123 13.06 -31.13 8.97
C LEU A 123 14.51 -31.56 8.74
N ALA A 124 15.48 -30.93 9.41
CA ALA A 124 16.88 -31.33 9.30
C ALA A 124 17.13 -32.73 9.88
N HIS A 125 16.51 -33.05 11.02
CA HIS A 125 16.60 -34.39 11.61
C HIS A 125 15.97 -35.44 10.69
N GLU A 126 14.82 -35.15 10.10
CA GLU A 126 14.15 -36.05 9.15
C GLU A 126 15.00 -36.26 7.89
N ALA A 127 15.55 -35.20 7.33
CA ALA A 127 16.46 -35.31 6.16
C ALA A 127 17.75 -36.06 6.46
N LEU A 128 18.32 -35.97 7.66
CA LEU A 128 19.48 -36.70 8.10
C LEU A 128 19.15 -38.18 8.43
N ALA A 129 17.96 -38.47 8.91
CA ALA A 129 17.49 -39.81 9.20
C ALA A 129 17.15 -40.61 7.90
N THR A 130 16.77 -39.89 6.85
CA THR A 130 16.54 -40.48 5.53
C THR A 130 17.90 -40.71 4.87
N ASN A 131 18.43 -41.95 4.92
CA ASN A 131 19.71 -42.43 4.46
C ASN A 131 20.28 -41.70 3.23
N VAL A 132 21.12 -40.72 3.45
CA VAL A 132 22.00 -40.21 2.40
C VAL A 132 23.15 -41.18 2.29
N LYS A 133 23.07 -42.15 1.38
CA LYS A 133 24.21 -43.01 1.02
C LYS A 133 25.21 -42.17 0.26
N VAL A 134 26.24 -41.72 0.94
CA VAL A 134 27.42 -41.09 0.32
C VAL A 134 28.23 -42.19 -0.36
N LYS A 135 28.21 -42.26 -1.68
CA LYS A 135 29.17 -43.07 -2.43
C LYS A 135 30.40 -42.22 -2.70
N PRO A 136 31.59 -42.62 -2.23
CA PRO A 136 32.82 -41.95 -2.62
C PRO A 136 33.10 -42.29 -4.11
N SER A 137 33.10 -41.26 -4.94
CA SER A 137 33.60 -41.36 -6.30
C SER A 137 35.01 -40.80 -6.38
N SER A 138 35.82 -41.30 -7.27
CA SER A 138 37.21 -40.91 -7.46
C SER A 138 37.43 -39.49 -7.95
N GLU A 139 36.38 -38.72 -8.18
CA GLU A 139 36.41 -37.34 -8.69
C GLU A 139 35.79 -36.29 -7.77
N GLY A 140 35.56 -36.63 -6.50
CA GLY A 140 34.97 -35.67 -5.52
C GLY A 140 33.66 -36.17 -4.94
N LEU A 141 33.26 -35.53 -3.80
CA LEU A 141 31.99 -35.83 -3.11
C LEU A 141 30.80 -35.37 -3.96
N THR A 142 30.11 -36.28 -4.59
CA THR A 142 28.84 -36.01 -5.28
C THR A 142 27.69 -36.47 -4.35
N LEU A 143 26.85 -35.56 -3.89
CA LEU A 143 25.63 -35.85 -3.15
C LEU A 143 24.53 -36.26 -4.15
N THR A 144 24.25 -37.55 -4.26
CA THR A 144 23.05 -38.03 -4.99
C THR A 144 21.93 -38.31 -3.99
N VAL A 145 20.86 -37.51 -4.07
CA VAL A 145 19.62 -37.80 -3.38
C VAL A 145 18.84 -38.82 -4.21
N THR A 146 18.84 -40.07 -3.78
CA THR A 146 17.93 -41.08 -4.34
C THR A 146 16.61 -40.99 -3.55
N SER A 147 15.58 -40.43 -4.15
CA SER A 147 14.19 -40.62 -3.71
C SER A 147 13.88 -42.10 -3.94
N GLY A 148 13.65 -42.84 -2.84
CA GLY A 148 13.16 -44.21 -2.90
C GLY A 148 11.70 -44.17 -3.38
N GLU A 149 11.49 -44.46 -4.68
CA GLU A 149 10.21 -44.93 -5.16
C GLU A 149 10.01 -46.35 -4.61
N GLY A 150 9.04 -46.47 -3.67
CA GLY A 150 8.49 -47.76 -3.31
C GLY A 150 7.58 -48.24 -4.45
N GLU A 151 7.98 -49.24 -5.13
CA GLU A 151 7.07 -50.05 -5.95
C GLU A 151 6.33 -51.11 -5.12
N PRO A 152 5.13 -51.51 -5.58
CA PRO A 152 4.04 -52.16 -4.83
C PRO A 152 4.32 -53.55 -4.30
#